data_6f659f87464714a55fe627ace5aeb501
#
_entry.id   6f659f87464714a55fe627ace5aeb501
#
_cell.length_a   1.000
_cell.length_b   1.000
_cell.length_c   1.000
_cell.angle_alpha   90.00
_cell.angle_beta   90.00
_cell.angle_gamma   90.00
#
_symmetry.space_group_name_H-M   'P 1'
#
loop_
_entity.id
_entity.type
_entity.pdbx_description
1 polymer ?
#
loop_
_entity_poly.entity_id
_entity_poly.type
_entity_poly.pdbx_seq_one_letter_code
_entity_poly.pdbx_strand_id
1 'polypeptide(L)'
;MSEGGFKLRKWMTNDVEVRKKIQTDSASNEAQRPVSEEDDSYAKTSLHALGSKGQKVLGLAWDFDEDTITLDLAAIVKRSEGLPATKRNTLKLLAGIFDPLGIIRPVTVMAKILFQDACRVKIGWDDILDGEIKKGVEVWIKSLIECKQVTIKRCIYEHEREEVLEYTPHGFADASKKGYCAVTYLVYTTQMGGMERC
;
A
#
# COMPACT_ATOMS: atom_id res chain seq x y z
N MET A 1 25.00 10.71 -10.08
CA MET A 1 23.65 11.19 -10.51
C MET A 1 23.66 12.65 -10.98
N SER A 2 24.47 13.52 -10.42
CA SER A 2 24.65 14.90 -10.92
C SER A 2 25.14 14.98 -12.37
N GLU A 3 25.96 14.04 -12.81
CA GLU A 3 26.46 13.91 -14.18
C GLU A 3 25.36 13.62 -15.21
N GLY A 4 24.25 12.98 -14.78
CA GLY A 4 23.09 12.74 -15.63
C GLY A 4 22.06 13.85 -15.67
N GLY A 5 22.33 15.01 -15.06
CA GLY A 5 21.42 16.16 -15.04
C GLY A 5 20.17 15.99 -14.15
N PHE A 6 20.05 14.89 -13.39
CA PHE A 6 18.93 14.65 -12.51
C PHE A 6 19.16 15.27 -11.13
N LYS A 7 18.24 16.12 -10.69
CA LYS A 7 18.18 16.60 -9.30
C LYS A 7 17.23 15.71 -8.50
N LEU A 8 17.76 14.96 -7.56
CA LEU A 8 16.95 14.20 -6.61
C LEU A 8 16.27 15.17 -5.64
N ARG A 9 14.97 14.97 -5.44
CA ARG A 9 14.11 15.77 -4.54
C ARG A 9 13.34 14.84 -3.62
N LYS A 10 12.75 15.39 -2.54
CA LYS A 10 11.88 14.65 -1.60
C LYS A 10 12.62 13.50 -0.92
N TRP A 11 13.81 13.78 -0.42
CA TRP A 11 14.57 12.85 0.40
C TRP A 11 13.80 12.49 1.67
N MET A 12 13.74 11.20 1.99
CA MET A 12 13.11 10.68 3.18
C MET A 12 13.97 9.60 3.82
N THR A 13 14.01 9.59 5.15
CA THR A 13 14.78 8.62 5.93
C THR A 13 14.17 8.45 7.31
N ASN A 14 14.26 7.26 7.89
CA ASN A 14 13.96 6.97 9.28
C ASN A 14 15.14 7.34 10.22
N ASP A 15 16.34 7.55 9.68
CA ASP A 15 17.49 8.00 10.46
C ASP A 15 17.34 9.48 10.84
N VAL A 16 17.31 9.76 12.14
CA VAL A 16 17.10 11.10 12.70
C VAL A 16 18.25 12.07 12.37
N GLU A 17 19.49 11.58 12.38
CA GLU A 17 20.67 12.39 12.09
C GLU A 17 20.73 12.80 10.62
N VAL A 18 20.47 11.84 9.74
CA VAL A 18 20.41 12.08 8.29
C VAL A 18 19.23 13.02 7.96
N ARG A 19 18.09 12.86 8.63
CA ARG A 19 16.91 13.73 8.46
C ARG A 19 17.24 15.18 8.80
N LYS A 20 17.93 15.43 9.90
CA LYS A 20 18.39 16.79 10.29
C LYS A 20 19.31 17.39 9.23
N LYS A 21 20.28 16.63 8.72
CA LYS A 21 21.19 17.09 7.66
C LYS A 21 20.45 17.47 6.38
N ILE A 22 19.50 16.63 5.91
CA ILE A 22 18.68 16.89 4.73
C ILE A 22 17.86 18.18 4.90
N GLN A 23 17.28 18.41 6.08
CA GLN A 23 16.49 19.62 6.37
C GLN A 23 17.38 20.88 6.35
N THR A 24 18.57 20.80 6.92
CA THR A 24 19.52 21.93 6.92
C THR A 24 19.98 22.28 5.50
N ASP A 25 20.31 21.28 4.70
CA ASP A 25 20.73 21.48 3.30
C ASP A 25 19.58 21.97 2.41
N SER A 26 18.35 21.56 2.68
CA SER A 26 17.17 22.03 1.95
C SER A 26 16.86 23.49 2.27
N ALA A 27 16.94 23.90 3.52
CA ALA A 27 16.70 25.29 3.95
C ALA A 27 17.72 26.27 3.33
N SER A 28 18.99 25.86 3.20
CA SER A 28 20.02 26.66 2.54
C SER A 28 19.82 26.81 1.03
N ASN A 29 19.13 25.86 0.38
CA ASN A 29 18.87 25.88 -1.06
C ASN A 29 17.54 26.55 -1.45
N GLU A 30 16.55 26.62 -0.55
CA GLU A 30 15.25 27.28 -0.80
C GLU A 30 15.35 28.81 -0.71
N ALA A 31 16.29 29.35 0.07
CA ALA A 31 16.52 30.79 0.17
C ALA A 31 16.96 31.48 -1.12
N GLN A 32 17.23 30.73 -2.20
CA GLN A 32 17.75 31.24 -3.47
C GLN A 32 16.81 31.04 -4.69
N ARG A 33 15.51 30.67 -4.49
CA ARG A 33 14.61 30.44 -5.64
C ARG A 33 13.40 31.36 -5.64
N PRO A 34 13.06 31.98 -6.81
CA PRO A 34 11.74 32.51 -7.03
C PRO A 34 10.74 31.36 -7.14
N VAL A 35 9.65 31.43 -6.38
CA VAL A 35 8.54 30.47 -6.36
C VAL A 35 7.77 30.62 -7.68
N SER A 36 7.77 29.61 -8.53
CA SER A 36 6.82 29.50 -9.63
C SER A 36 5.56 28.79 -9.09
N GLU A 37 4.42 29.46 -9.18
CA GLU A 37 3.13 29.01 -8.59
C GLU A 37 2.54 27.74 -9.22
N GLU A 38 3.05 27.23 -10.33
CA GLU A 38 2.48 26.09 -11.06
C GLU A 38 2.88 24.70 -10.52
N ASP A 39 3.97 24.59 -9.77
CA ASP A 39 4.48 23.30 -9.25
C ASP A 39 3.81 22.86 -7.93
N ASP A 40 3.00 23.72 -7.33
CA ASP A 40 2.51 23.57 -5.95
C ASP A 40 1.18 22.81 -5.82
N SER A 41 0.43 22.67 -6.93
CA SER A 41 -0.96 22.20 -6.91
C SER A 41 -1.11 20.69 -6.64
N TYR A 42 -0.26 19.85 -7.20
CA TYR A 42 -0.38 18.38 -7.03
C TYR A 42 0.24 17.85 -5.74
N ALA A 43 1.28 18.49 -5.23
CA ALA A 43 1.97 18.06 -4.02
C ALA A 43 1.21 18.47 -2.74
N LYS A 44 0.60 19.65 -2.71
CA LYS A 44 -0.13 20.17 -1.53
C LYS A 44 -1.43 19.43 -1.27
N THR A 45 -2.18 19.04 -2.30
CA THR A 45 -3.46 18.31 -2.12
C THR A 45 -3.28 16.94 -1.50
N SER A 46 -2.09 16.31 -1.70
CA SER A 46 -1.79 15.00 -1.13
C SER A 46 -1.20 15.08 0.29
N LEU A 47 -0.65 16.22 0.69
CA LEU A 47 0.02 16.42 1.98
C LEU A 47 -0.93 16.86 3.10
N HIS A 48 -2.06 17.53 2.78
CA HIS A 48 -2.98 18.03 3.78
C HIS A 48 -4.02 17.03 4.30
N ALA A 49 -4.11 15.82 3.71
CA ALA A 49 -5.13 14.84 4.07
C ALA A 49 -4.73 13.91 5.23
N LEU A 50 -3.49 13.94 5.68
CA LEU A 50 -3.02 13.14 6.82
C LEU A 50 -2.30 14.05 7.80
N GLY A 51 -2.79 14.08 9.04
CA GLY A 51 -2.15 14.82 10.13
C GLY A 51 -0.64 14.55 10.20
N SER A 52 0.08 15.54 10.63
CA SER A 52 1.51 15.87 10.61
C SER A 52 2.59 14.80 10.87
N LYS A 53 2.37 13.51 10.69
CA LYS A 53 3.36 12.46 11.03
C LYS A 53 3.73 11.47 9.93
N GLY A 54 3.16 11.51 8.73
CA GLY A 54 3.49 10.52 7.72
C GLY A 54 3.55 11.08 6.31
N GLN A 55 4.60 10.78 5.56
CA GLN A 55 4.67 11.02 4.12
C GLN A 55 4.22 9.77 3.36
N LYS A 56 3.59 9.96 2.19
CA LYS A 56 3.21 8.84 1.34
C LYS A 56 4.39 8.35 0.51
N VAL A 57 4.72 7.07 0.65
CA VAL A 57 5.66 6.35 -0.20
C VAL A 57 4.89 5.35 -1.02
N LEU A 58 4.92 5.47 -2.35
CA LEU A 58 4.13 4.61 -3.24
C LEU A 58 2.65 4.52 -2.84
N GLY A 59 2.05 5.65 -2.40
CA GLY A 59 0.65 5.71 -1.99
C GLY A 59 0.34 5.15 -0.59
N LEU A 60 1.31 4.57 0.10
CA LEU A 60 1.20 4.09 1.47
C LEU A 60 1.71 5.16 2.44
N ALA A 61 1.11 5.25 3.63
CA ALA A 61 1.61 6.12 4.68
C ALA A 61 2.82 5.46 5.35
N TRP A 62 3.93 6.19 5.45
CA TRP A 62 5.12 5.74 6.16
C TRP A 62 5.34 6.59 7.40
N ASP A 63 5.28 5.97 8.56
CA ASP A 63 5.71 6.56 9.82
C ASP A 63 7.22 6.35 9.98
N PHE A 64 7.97 7.46 10.06
CA PHE A 64 9.43 7.42 10.12
C PHE A 64 9.96 7.06 11.50
N ASP A 65 9.19 7.36 12.54
CA ASP A 65 9.64 7.20 13.92
C ASP A 65 9.44 5.75 14.37
N GLU A 66 8.31 5.14 13.99
CA GLU A 66 8.00 3.73 14.25
C GLU A 66 8.49 2.79 13.14
N ASP A 67 8.97 3.34 12.03
CA ASP A 67 9.36 2.64 10.80
C ASP A 67 8.29 1.67 10.29
N THR A 68 7.04 2.15 10.27
CA THR A 68 5.87 1.35 9.85
C THR A 68 5.24 1.89 8.57
N ILE A 69 4.70 0.97 7.77
CA ILE A 69 3.92 1.28 6.56
C ILE A 69 2.47 0.98 6.86
N THR A 70 1.59 1.93 6.57
CA THR A 70 0.15 1.81 6.76
C THR A 70 -0.59 1.91 5.44
N LEU A 71 -1.42 0.90 5.16
CA LEU A 71 -2.45 0.92 4.15
C LEU A 71 -3.75 1.42 4.78
N ASP A 72 -4.23 2.58 4.35
CA ASP A 72 -5.48 3.17 4.85
C ASP A 72 -6.59 3.07 3.79
N LEU A 73 -7.63 2.34 4.11
CA LEU A 73 -8.82 2.13 3.28
C LEU A 73 -10.03 2.93 3.76
N ALA A 74 -9.87 3.82 4.75
CA ALA A 74 -10.99 4.56 5.34
C ALA A 74 -11.83 5.30 4.29
N ALA A 75 -11.19 5.92 3.30
CA ALA A 75 -11.88 6.61 2.21
C ALA A 75 -12.68 5.66 1.31
N ILE A 76 -12.21 4.43 1.11
CA ILE A 76 -12.89 3.41 0.31
C ILE A 76 -14.06 2.82 1.09
N VAL A 77 -13.85 2.53 2.38
CA VAL A 77 -14.90 2.07 3.30
C VAL A 77 -16.03 3.10 3.35
N LYS A 78 -15.72 4.38 3.59
CA LYS A 78 -16.71 5.44 3.57
C LYS A 78 -17.46 5.52 2.24
N ARG A 79 -16.75 5.35 1.12
CA ARG A 79 -17.37 5.34 -0.22
C ARG A 79 -18.28 4.14 -0.43
N SER A 80 -18.05 3.00 0.23
CA SER A 80 -18.88 1.81 0.10
C SER A 80 -20.22 1.92 0.83
N GLU A 81 -20.35 2.85 1.78
CA GLU A 81 -21.56 3.04 2.57
C GLU A 81 -22.74 3.45 1.67
N GLY A 82 -23.84 2.70 1.75
CA GLY A 82 -25.06 2.96 1.00
C GLY A 82 -24.99 2.71 -0.52
N LEU A 83 -23.84 2.24 -1.03
CA LEU A 83 -23.75 1.90 -2.44
C LEU A 83 -24.50 0.60 -2.77
N PRO A 84 -25.36 0.59 -3.82
CA PRO A 84 -25.98 -0.64 -4.27
C PRO A 84 -24.94 -1.61 -4.84
N ALA A 85 -25.14 -2.91 -4.59
CA ALA A 85 -24.29 -3.97 -5.12
C ALA A 85 -24.53 -4.10 -6.64
N THR A 86 -23.73 -3.40 -7.44
CA THR A 86 -23.73 -3.46 -8.91
C THR A 86 -22.33 -3.78 -9.42
N LYS A 87 -22.22 -4.25 -10.66
CA LYS A 87 -20.91 -4.47 -11.30
C LYS A 87 -20.03 -3.21 -11.25
N ARG A 88 -20.62 -2.07 -11.60
CA ARG A 88 -19.92 -0.79 -11.64
C ARG A 88 -19.38 -0.39 -10.27
N ASN A 89 -20.19 -0.49 -9.25
CA ASN A 89 -19.77 -0.10 -7.89
C ASN A 89 -18.74 -1.07 -7.32
N THR A 90 -18.89 -2.36 -7.53
CA THR A 90 -17.88 -3.36 -7.14
C THR A 90 -16.54 -3.06 -7.80
N LEU A 91 -16.53 -2.78 -9.11
CA LEU A 91 -15.29 -2.43 -9.81
C LEU A 91 -14.70 -1.10 -9.33
N LYS A 92 -15.53 -0.06 -9.10
CA LYS A 92 -15.06 1.24 -8.59
C LYS A 92 -14.40 1.12 -7.23
N LEU A 93 -14.96 0.34 -6.32
CA LEU A 93 -14.37 0.10 -5.01
C LEU A 93 -13.06 -0.67 -5.14
N LEU A 94 -13.04 -1.76 -5.91
CA LEU A 94 -11.86 -2.58 -6.14
C LEU A 94 -10.72 -1.78 -6.78
N ALA A 95 -11.01 -0.99 -7.81
CA ALA A 95 -10.03 -0.16 -8.50
C ALA A 95 -9.51 1.00 -7.63
N GLY A 96 -10.26 1.38 -6.60
CA GLY A 96 -9.83 2.39 -5.62
C GLY A 96 -8.79 1.88 -4.63
N ILE A 97 -8.63 0.57 -4.49
CA ILE A 97 -7.67 -0.05 -3.57
C ILE A 97 -6.28 -0.04 -4.23
N PHE A 98 -5.38 0.76 -3.70
CA PHE A 98 -3.99 0.79 -4.12
C PHE A 98 -3.14 0.02 -3.11
N ASP A 99 -2.79 -1.21 -3.45
CA ASP A 99 -2.01 -2.14 -2.63
C ASP A 99 -0.78 -2.64 -3.41
N PRO A 100 0.28 -1.81 -3.53
CA PRO A 100 1.46 -2.15 -4.32
C PRO A 100 2.28 -3.30 -3.71
N LEU A 101 2.23 -3.46 -2.40
CA LEU A 101 2.94 -4.53 -1.68
C LEU A 101 2.14 -5.83 -1.60
N GLY A 102 0.85 -5.79 -1.90
CA GLY A 102 -0.02 -6.97 -1.82
C GLY A 102 -0.45 -7.35 -0.40
N ILE A 103 -0.43 -6.41 0.53
CA ILE A 103 -0.73 -6.63 1.96
C ILE A 103 -2.12 -7.23 2.16
N ILE A 104 -3.11 -6.76 1.38
CA ILE A 104 -4.50 -7.23 1.46
C ILE A 104 -4.93 -8.02 0.21
N ARG A 105 -3.99 -8.67 -0.47
CA ARG A 105 -4.29 -9.51 -1.64
C ARG A 105 -5.39 -10.56 -1.41
N PRO A 106 -5.43 -11.26 -0.27
CA PRO A 106 -6.52 -12.20 0.01
C PRO A 106 -7.90 -11.55 -0.05
N VAL A 107 -8.04 -10.31 0.41
CA VAL A 107 -9.31 -9.57 0.38
C VAL A 107 -9.62 -9.08 -1.04
N THR A 108 -8.63 -8.56 -1.77
CA THR A 108 -8.85 -8.03 -3.12
C THR A 108 -9.10 -9.12 -4.15
N VAL A 109 -8.53 -10.32 -4.01
CA VAL A 109 -8.77 -11.44 -4.93
C VAL A 109 -10.20 -11.93 -4.86
N MET A 110 -10.84 -11.91 -3.68
CA MET A 110 -12.25 -12.25 -3.53
C MET A 110 -13.14 -11.36 -4.40
N ALA A 111 -12.92 -10.04 -4.36
CA ALA A 111 -13.68 -9.10 -5.21
C ALA A 111 -13.44 -9.32 -6.70
N LYS A 112 -12.21 -9.67 -7.09
CA LYS A 112 -11.90 -9.98 -8.50
C LYS A 112 -12.68 -11.21 -8.98
N ILE A 113 -12.76 -12.25 -8.16
CA ILE A 113 -13.53 -13.47 -8.47
C ILE A 113 -15.02 -13.13 -8.59
N LEU A 114 -15.58 -12.41 -7.59
CA LEU A 114 -16.97 -11.98 -7.60
C LEU A 114 -17.31 -11.12 -8.83
N PHE A 115 -16.41 -10.21 -9.19
CA PHE A 115 -16.57 -9.39 -10.38
C PHE A 115 -16.52 -10.21 -11.67
N GLN A 116 -15.64 -11.20 -11.76
CA GLN A 116 -15.61 -12.14 -12.90
C GLN A 116 -16.90 -12.93 -12.99
N ASP A 117 -17.43 -13.44 -11.87
CA ASP A 117 -18.70 -14.18 -11.84
C ASP A 117 -19.86 -13.27 -12.24
N ALA A 118 -19.90 -12.03 -11.76
CA ALA A 118 -20.87 -11.04 -12.21
C ALA A 118 -20.78 -10.71 -13.70
N CYS A 119 -19.58 -10.75 -14.30
CA CYS A 119 -19.41 -10.58 -15.74
C CYS A 119 -19.91 -11.78 -16.57
N ARG A 120 -19.84 -13.00 -16.03
CA ARG A 120 -20.36 -14.21 -16.68
C ARG A 120 -21.88 -14.22 -16.76
N VAL A 121 -22.54 -13.64 -15.76
CA VAL A 121 -23.99 -13.43 -15.77
C VAL A 121 -24.27 -12.18 -16.61
N LYS A 122 -25.15 -12.29 -17.61
CA LYS A 122 -25.50 -11.21 -18.54
C LYS A 122 -26.36 -10.11 -17.89
N ILE A 123 -25.94 -9.59 -16.74
CA ILE A 123 -26.56 -8.47 -16.02
C ILE A 123 -25.93 -7.16 -16.51
N GLY A 124 -26.67 -6.06 -16.55
CA GLY A 124 -26.14 -4.74 -16.89
C GLY A 124 -25.15 -4.19 -15.86
N TRP A 125 -24.44 -3.14 -16.22
CA TRP A 125 -23.43 -2.55 -15.34
C TRP A 125 -24.00 -1.90 -14.06
N ASP A 126 -25.22 -1.39 -14.16
CA ASP A 126 -25.88 -0.63 -13.11
C ASP A 126 -27.06 -1.41 -12.50
N ASP A 127 -27.33 -2.61 -13.02
CA ASP A 127 -28.33 -3.50 -12.47
C ASP A 127 -27.85 -4.04 -11.11
N ILE A 128 -28.81 -4.20 -10.19
CA ILE A 128 -28.52 -4.75 -8.88
C ILE A 128 -28.18 -6.23 -9.05
N LEU A 129 -27.04 -6.62 -8.49
CA LEU A 129 -26.66 -8.03 -8.39
C LEU A 129 -27.64 -8.77 -7.47
N ASP A 130 -27.85 -10.04 -7.73
CA ASP A 130 -28.75 -10.89 -6.95
C ASP A 130 -28.07 -12.18 -6.47
N GLY A 131 -28.80 -12.99 -5.72
CA GLY A 131 -28.38 -14.30 -5.26
C GLY A 131 -27.06 -14.32 -4.53
N GLU A 132 -26.21 -15.31 -4.84
CA GLU A 132 -24.94 -15.55 -4.17
C GLU A 132 -23.87 -14.50 -4.51
N ILE A 133 -23.93 -13.89 -5.70
CA ILE A 133 -22.97 -12.85 -6.09
C ILE A 133 -23.18 -11.61 -5.22
N LYS A 134 -24.43 -11.19 -5.02
CA LYS A 134 -24.78 -10.07 -4.15
C LYS A 134 -24.28 -10.32 -2.71
N LYS A 135 -24.62 -11.47 -2.14
CA LYS A 135 -24.17 -11.87 -0.81
C LYS A 135 -22.63 -11.84 -0.71
N GLY A 136 -21.94 -12.36 -1.72
CA GLY A 136 -20.48 -12.34 -1.77
C GLY A 136 -19.92 -10.92 -1.76
N VAL A 137 -20.49 -9.98 -2.52
CA VAL A 137 -20.08 -8.56 -2.53
C VAL A 137 -20.32 -7.91 -1.15
N GLU A 138 -21.46 -8.19 -0.53
CA GLU A 138 -21.75 -7.67 0.82
C GLU A 138 -20.77 -8.21 1.88
N VAL A 139 -20.43 -9.50 1.83
CA VAL A 139 -19.40 -10.10 2.69
C VAL A 139 -18.05 -9.49 2.43
N TRP A 140 -17.67 -9.29 1.16
CA TRP A 140 -16.41 -8.63 0.81
C TRP A 140 -16.32 -7.20 1.34
N ILE A 141 -17.40 -6.41 1.24
CA ILE A 141 -17.44 -5.05 1.81
C ILE A 141 -17.23 -5.08 3.33
N LYS A 142 -17.82 -6.05 4.04
CA LYS A 142 -17.57 -6.25 5.47
C LYS A 142 -16.10 -6.53 5.75
N SER A 143 -15.46 -7.39 4.97
CA SER A 143 -14.02 -7.66 5.09
C SER A 143 -13.16 -6.42 4.86
N LEU A 144 -13.56 -5.51 3.96
CA LEU A 144 -12.89 -4.21 3.79
C LEU A 144 -13.00 -3.32 5.04
N ILE A 145 -14.15 -3.35 5.71
CA ILE A 145 -14.37 -2.61 6.96
C ILE A 145 -13.46 -3.13 8.06
N GLU A 146 -13.29 -4.43 8.17
CA GLU A 146 -12.39 -5.08 9.12
C GLU A 146 -10.92 -4.74 8.83
N CYS A 147 -10.55 -4.65 7.54
CA CYS A 147 -9.21 -4.26 7.09
C CYS A 147 -9.06 -2.75 6.87
N LYS A 148 -9.89 -1.91 7.51
CA LYS A 148 -9.91 -0.45 7.28
C LYS A 148 -8.53 0.21 7.36
N GLN A 149 -7.68 -0.29 8.25
CA GLN A 149 -6.31 0.17 8.40
C GLN A 149 -5.42 -1.02 8.74
N VAL A 150 -4.39 -1.25 7.92
CA VAL A 150 -3.40 -2.32 8.14
C VAL A 150 -2.03 -1.69 8.22
N THR A 151 -1.35 -1.90 9.34
CA THR A 151 -0.01 -1.38 9.59
C THR A 151 0.96 -2.55 9.71
N ILE A 152 2.08 -2.47 9.01
CA ILE A 152 3.17 -3.44 9.05
C ILE A 152 4.49 -2.74 9.29
N LYS A 153 5.46 -3.41 9.87
CA LYS A 153 6.85 -2.93 9.94
C LYS A 153 7.41 -2.81 8.52
N ARG A 154 8.06 -1.70 8.19
CA ARG A 154 8.73 -1.54 6.90
C ARG A 154 10.04 -2.34 6.85
N CYS A 155 10.77 -2.34 7.96
CA CYS A 155 11.96 -3.15 8.08
C CYS A 155 11.57 -4.61 8.29
N ILE A 156 12.02 -5.48 7.40
CA ILE A 156 11.78 -6.93 7.47
C ILE A 156 12.78 -7.63 8.41
N TYR A 157 13.77 -6.92 8.92
CA TYR A 157 14.73 -7.47 9.87
C TYR A 157 14.41 -6.98 11.28
N GLU A 158 14.37 -7.90 12.24
CA GLU A 158 14.24 -7.56 13.67
C GLU A 158 15.61 -7.32 14.33
N HIS A 159 16.69 -7.81 13.71
CA HIS A 159 18.06 -7.70 14.20
C HIS A 159 18.90 -6.71 13.40
N GLU A 160 19.97 -6.21 14.01
CA GLU A 160 20.97 -5.40 13.32
C GLU A 160 21.66 -6.22 12.21
N ARG A 161 21.96 -5.59 11.07
CA ARG A 161 22.51 -6.28 9.88
C ARG A 161 23.80 -7.06 10.14
N GLU A 162 24.57 -6.64 11.16
CA GLU A 162 25.83 -7.29 11.53
C GLU A 162 25.63 -8.68 12.14
N GLU A 163 24.41 -8.99 12.61
CA GLU A 163 24.07 -10.28 13.19
C GLU A 163 23.65 -11.33 12.14
N VAL A 164 23.34 -10.89 10.91
CA VAL A 164 22.83 -11.78 9.86
C VAL A 164 23.96 -12.32 9.00
N LEU A 165 24.08 -13.66 8.98
CA LEU A 165 25.12 -14.38 8.23
C LEU A 165 24.71 -14.68 6.79
N GLU A 166 23.46 -15.06 6.58
CA GLU A 166 22.96 -15.50 5.29
C GLU A 166 21.49 -15.17 5.11
N TYR A 167 21.10 -14.88 3.85
CA TYR A 167 19.73 -14.65 3.43
C TYR A 167 19.32 -15.66 2.36
N THR A 168 18.22 -16.34 2.55
CA THR A 168 17.68 -17.28 1.56
C THR A 168 16.22 -16.95 1.26
N PRO A 169 15.89 -16.54 0.03
CA PRO A 169 14.50 -16.33 -0.37
C PRO A 169 13.81 -17.68 -0.64
N HIS A 170 12.65 -17.90 -0.03
CA HIS A 170 11.80 -19.06 -0.26
C HIS A 170 10.52 -18.64 -0.96
N GLY A 171 10.30 -19.10 -2.18
CA GLY A 171 9.11 -18.85 -2.96
C GLY A 171 8.13 -20.03 -2.91
N PHE A 172 6.86 -19.73 -2.66
CA PHE A 172 5.77 -20.69 -2.70
C PHE A 172 4.71 -20.18 -3.69
N ALA A 173 4.18 -21.08 -4.50
CA ALA A 173 3.11 -20.74 -5.43
C ALA A 173 2.07 -21.85 -5.47
N ASP A 174 0.82 -21.45 -5.61
CA ASP A 174 -0.31 -22.37 -5.80
C ASP A 174 -1.29 -21.80 -6.83
N ALA A 175 -1.99 -22.69 -7.54
CA ALA A 175 -2.93 -22.33 -8.58
C ALA A 175 -4.19 -23.19 -8.54
N SER A 176 -5.33 -22.55 -8.72
CA SER A 176 -6.63 -23.18 -8.87
C SER A 176 -7.37 -22.69 -10.11
N LYS A 177 -8.53 -23.25 -10.40
CA LYS A 177 -9.40 -22.76 -11.49
C LYS A 177 -9.91 -21.33 -11.26
N LYS A 178 -9.88 -20.82 -10.03
CA LYS A 178 -10.43 -19.51 -9.65
C LYS A 178 -9.35 -18.43 -9.53
N GLY A 179 -8.10 -18.82 -9.27
CA GLY A 179 -7.01 -17.87 -9.10
C GLY A 179 -5.70 -18.58 -8.82
N TYR A 180 -4.63 -17.81 -8.83
CA TYR A 180 -3.29 -18.26 -8.46
C TYR A 180 -2.67 -17.23 -7.51
N CYS A 181 -1.79 -17.68 -6.69
CA CYS A 181 -1.00 -16.82 -5.80
C CYS A 181 0.46 -17.29 -5.73
N ALA A 182 1.32 -16.36 -5.38
CA ALA A 182 2.68 -16.64 -4.99
C ALA A 182 3.03 -15.79 -3.78
N VAL A 183 3.83 -16.35 -2.89
CA VAL A 183 4.37 -15.67 -1.70
C VAL A 183 5.86 -15.95 -1.61
N THR A 184 6.62 -14.94 -1.23
CA THR A 184 8.06 -15.09 -0.98
C THR A 184 8.33 -14.73 0.47
N TYR A 185 9.00 -15.63 1.16
CA TYR A 185 9.53 -15.40 2.51
C TYR A 185 11.02 -15.19 2.41
N LEU A 186 11.54 -14.26 3.20
CA LEU A 186 12.97 -14.14 3.41
C LEU A 186 13.33 -14.89 4.70
N VAL A 187 14.17 -15.89 4.57
CA VAL A 187 14.73 -16.60 5.72
C VAL A 187 16.14 -16.09 5.93
N TYR A 188 16.48 -15.76 7.16
CA TYR A 188 17.83 -15.35 7.50
C TYR A 188 18.37 -16.12 8.71
N THR A 189 19.68 -16.32 8.73
CA THR A 189 20.39 -17.01 9.79
C THR A 189 21.25 -16.01 10.54
N THR A 190 21.14 -15.99 11.87
CA THR A 190 21.94 -15.12 12.74
C THR A 190 23.13 -15.87 13.33
N GLN A 191 24.10 -15.12 13.88
CA GLN A 191 25.28 -15.71 14.55
C GLN A 191 24.91 -16.60 15.74
N MET A 192 23.78 -16.35 16.37
CA MET A 192 23.29 -17.18 17.48
C MET A 192 22.64 -18.49 17.04
N GLY A 193 22.64 -18.82 15.74
CA GLY A 193 22.10 -20.07 15.20
C GLY A 193 20.58 -20.15 15.16
N GLY A 194 19.87 -19.02 15.39
CA GLY A 194 18.44 -18.92 15.18
C GLY A 194 18.10 -18.79 13.71
N MET A 195 17.08 -19.54 13.24
CA MET A 195 16.50 -19.38 11.91
C MET A 195 15.21 -18.57 12.03
N GLU A 196 15.20 -17.36 11.50
CA GLU A 196 14.03 -16.46 11.57
C GLU A 196 13.41 -16.29 10.18
N ARG A 197 12.08 -16.00 10.15
CA ARG A 197 11.29 -15.88 8.93
C ARG A 197 10.57 -14.53 8.92
N CYS A 198 10.66 -13.85 7.81
CA CYS A 198 9.88 -12.64 7.47
C CYS A 198 8.99 -12.87 6.26
#